data_e5e7f79879868688a1726f810a8a1639
#
_entry.id   e5e7f79879868688a1726f810a8a1639
#
_cell.length_a   1.000
_cell.length_b   1.000
_cell.length_c   1.000
_cell.angle_alpha   90.00
_cell.angle_beta   90.00
_cell.angle_gamma   90.00
#
_symmetry.space_group_name_H-M   'P 1'
#
loop_
_entity.id
_entity.type
_entity.pdbx_description
1 polymer ?
#
loop_
_entity_poly.entity_id
_entity_poly.type
_entity_poly.pdbx_seq_one_letter_code
_entity_poly.pdbx_strand_id
1 'polypeptide(L)'
;MAWPIVGPGVSQAILEIENTRSDRIVAVVGGALLDAKLEESLKERLRKGRTLEEFFGIAGPLGQMMHRAQLGYLLELYDKDAYNTIIDIARIRNLFAHHLSLNFNSNNKKLMEAFSTLKYRTMKETFHFDEQSNECRSKYESITERRELFLSHLRWVISVIIREGYLHQLDSK
;
A
#
# COMPACT_ATOMS: atom_id res chain seq x y z
N MET A 1 2.02 6.65 -17.57
CA MET A 1 3.20 7.36 -17.02
C MET A 1 3.99 6.37 -16.18
N ALA A 2 5.23 6.08 -16.55
CA ALA A 2 6.09 5.22 -15.74
C ALA A 2 6.57 6.02 -14.53
N TRP A 3 6.39 5.48 -13.34
CA TRP A 3 6.92 6.04 -12.11
C TRP A 3 8.42 5.75 -12.03
N PRO A 4 9.30 6.75 -12.05
CA PRO A 4 10.75 6.53 -12.14
C PRO A 4 11.39 5.91 -10.89
N ILE A 5 10.65 5.80 -9.79
CA ILE A 5 11.16 5.30 -8.49
C ILE A 5 10.79 3.83 -8.26
N VAL A 6 9.84 3.29 -9.00
CA VAL A 6 9.38 1.90 -8.83
C VAL A 6 10.08 1.04 -9.87
N GLY A 7 10.90 0.07 -9.45
CA GLY A 7 11.63 -0.80 -10.38
C GLY A 7 10.71 -1.50 -11.39
N PRO A 8 11.22 -1.91 -12.56
CA PRO A 8 10.41 -2.38 -13.69
C PRO A 8 9.47 -3.54 -13.34
N GLY A 9 9.85 -4.44 -12.44
CA GLY A 9 8.99 -5.55 -12.01
C GLY A 9 7.77 -5.12 -11.21
N VAL A 10 7.89 -4.10 -10.36
CA VAL A 10 6.75 -3.58 -9.57
C VAL A 10 5.81 -2.78 -10.48
N SER A 11 6.35 -1.99 -11.40
CA SER A 11 5.55 -1.26 -12.40
C SER A 11 4.73 -2.21 -13.25
N GLN A 12 5.32 -3.33 -13.70
CA GLN A 12 4.62 -4.35 -14.47
C GLN A 12 3.50 -5.01 -13.65
N ALA A 13 3.75 -5.39 -12.40
CA ALA A 13 2.74 -5.99 -11.52
C ALA A 13 1.58 -5.02 -11.26
N ILE A 14 1.85 -3.74 -11.05
CA ILE A 14 0.79 -2.72 -10.89
C ILE A 14 -0.04 -2.61 -12.17
N LEU A 15 0.57 -2.56 -13.35
CA LEU A 15 -0.15 -2.49 -14.63
C LEU A 15 -1.05 -3.72 -14.84
N GLU A 16 -0.61 -4.91 -14.47
CA GLU A 16 -1.44 -6.12 -14.55
C GLU A 16 -2.64 -6.08 -13.62
N ILE A 17 -2.45 -5.57 -12.39
CA ILE A 17 -3.52 -5.35 -11.42
C ILE A 17 -4.54 -4.32 -11.95
N GLU A 18 -4.09 -3.25 -12.56
CA GLU A 18 -4.95 -2.19 -13.11
C GLU A 18 -5.79 -2.67 -14.29
N ASN A 19 -5.19 -3.49 -15.17
CA ASN A 19 -5.83 -3.99 -16.38
C ASN A 19 -6.83 -5.13 -16.12
N THR A 20 -6.83 -5.75 -14.93
CA THR A 20 -7.82 -6.79 -14.60
C THR A 20 -9.20 -6.19 -14.39
N ARG A 21 -10.26 -6.90 -14.82
CA ARG A 21 -11.66 -6.51 -14.58
C ARG A 21 -12.18 -6.95 -13.20
N SER A 22 -11.45 -7.78 -12.50
CA SER A 22 -11.89 -8.36 -11.22
C SER A 22 -11.45 -7.48 -10.04
N ASP A 23 -12.39 -6.86 -9.35
CA ASP A 23 -12.15 -6.11 -8.11
C ASP A 23 -11.49 -6.97 -7.03
N ARG A 24 -11.84 -8.26 -6.98
CA ARG A 24 -11.23 -9.21 -6.05
C ARG A 24 -9.74 -9.41 -6.36
N ILE A 25 -9.37 -9.56 -7.62
CA ILE A 25 -7.97 -9.68 -8.02
C ILE A 25 -7.23 -8.39 -7.66
N VAL A 26 -7.80 -7.22 -7.96
CA VAL A 26 -7.22 -5.92 -7.60
C VAL A 26 -6.93 -5.85 -6.10
N ALA A 27 -7.92 -6.16 -5.26
CA ALA A 27 -7.77 -6.04 -3.81
C ALA A 27 -6.80 -7.09 -3.23
N VAL A 28 -6.93 -8.36 -3.63
CA VAL A 28 -6.16 -9.46 -3.05
C VAL A 28 -4.72 -9.44 -3.56
N VAL A 29 -4.50 -9.30 -4.87
CA VAL A 29 -3.15 -9.29 -5.46
C VAL A 29 -2.44 -7.98 -5.14
N GLY A 30 -3.14 -6.85 -5.18
CA GLY A 30 -2.59 -5.55 -4.77
C GLY A 30 -2.14 -5.55 -3.31
N GLY A 31 -2.97 -6.10 -2.41
CA GLY A 31 -2.59 -6.27 -1.00
C GLY A 31 -1.41 -7.23 -0.80
N ALA A 32 -1.31 -8.30 -1.59
CA ALA A 32 -0.18 -9.23 -1.54
C ALA A 32 1.13 -8.57 -2.04
N LEU A 33 1.05 -7.75 -3.10
CA LEU A 33 2.19 -6.96 -3.58
C LEU A 33 2.70 -6.00 -2.51
N LEU A 34 1.80 -5.29 -1.84
CA LEU A 34 2.15 -4.39 -0.74
C LEU A 34 2.80 -5.15 0.42
N ASP A 35 2.25 -6.31 0.81
CA ASP A 35 2.80 -7.16 1.87
C ASP A 35 4.21 -7.66 1.56
N ALA A 36 4.45 -8.08 0.31
CA ALA A 36 5.77 -8.48 -0.15
C ALA A 36 6.79 -7.32 -0.09
N LYS A 37 6.38 -6.10 -0.46
CA LYS A 37 7.26 -4.92 -0.39
C LYS A 37 7.54 -4.47 1.05
N LEU A 38 6.60 -4.61 1.96
CA LEU A 38 6.84 -4.41 3.39
C LEU A 38 7.87 -5.40 3.94
N GLU A 39 7.71 -6.69 3.61
CA GLU A 39 8.64 -7.72 4.02
C GLU A 39 10.05 -7.46 3.50
N GLU A 40 10.19 -7.18 2.21
CA GLU A 40 11.47 -6.87 1.56
C GLU A 40 12.16 -5.67 2.25
N SER A 41 11.45 -4.56 2.40
CA SER A 41 11.97 -3.34 3.03
C SER A 41 12.40 -3.55 4.49
N LEU A 42 11.66 -4.34 5.26
CA LEU A 42 12.01 -4.66 6.64
C LEU A 42 13.23 -5.60 6.71
N LYS A 43 13.28 -6.64 5.88
CA LYS A 43 14.41 -7.58 5.84
C LYS A 43 15.73 -6.92 5.47
N GLU A 44 15.70 -5.86 4.67
CA GLU A 44 16.91 -5.08 4.33
C GLU A 44 17.51 -4.36 5.54
N ARG A 45 16.68 -3.97 6.51
CA ARG A 45 17.09 -3.20 7.71
C ARG A 45 17.38 -4.04 8.93
N LEU A 46 17.01 -5.30 8.92
CA LEU A 46 17.19 -6.20 10.04
C LEU A 46 18.44 -7.07 9.83
N ARG A 47 19.04 -7.51 10.93
CA ARG A 47 20.20 -8.42 10.89
C ARG A 47 19.81 -9.72 10.18
N LYS A 48 20.53 -10.06 9.12
CA LYS A 48 20.30 -11.28 8.35
C LYS A 48 20.70 -12.53 9.17
N GLY A 49 19.96 -13.62 8.98
CA GLY A 49 20.23 -14.90 9.61
C GLY A 49 18.98 -15.74 9.77
N ARG A 50 19.14 -16.96 10.29
CA ARG A 50 18.04 -17.93 10.50
C ARG A 50 16.89 -17.34 11.34
N THR A 51 17.20 -16.58 12.38
CA THR A 51 16.19 -15.93 13.23
C THR A 51 15.30 -14.99 12.45
N LEU A 52 15.85 -14.25 11.46
CA LEU A 52 15.06 -13.38 10.60
C LEU A 52 14.02 -14.16 9.81
N GLU A 53 14.42 -15.28 9.19
CA GLU A 53 13.48 -16.12 8.42
C GLU A 53 12.40 -16.73 9.31
N GLU A 54 12.73 -17.14 10.53
CA GLU A 54 11.77 -17.64 11.51
C GLU A 54 10.76 -16.54 11.92
N PHE A 55 11.19 -15.29 12.07
CA PHE A 55 10.34 -14.14 12.42
C PHE A 55 9.32 -13.81 11.32
N PHE A 56 9.73 -13.89 10.04
CA PHE A 56 8.86 -13.63 8.89
C PHE A 56 8.06 -14.85 8.43
N GLY A 57 8.36 -16.03 8.95
CA GLY A 57 7.61 -17.26 8.68
C GLY A 57 6.14 -17.16 9.10
N ILE A 58 5.28 -18.02 8.54
CA ILE A 58 3.82 -18.01 8.77
C ILE A 58 3.45 -18.00 10.27
N ALA A 59 4.18 -18.75 11.09
CA ALA A 59 3.99 -18.81 12.54
C ALA A 59 4.82 -17.77 13.32
N GLY A 60 5.64 -16.98 12.64
CA GLY A 60 6.51 -16.00 13.25
C GLY A 60 5.78 -14.70 13.63
N PRO A 61 6.39 -13.90 14.53
CA PRO A 61 5.80 -12.63 14.97
C PRO A 61 5.48 -11.65 13.83
N LEU A 62 6.25 -11.70 12.74
CA LEU A 62 6.09 -10.87 11.54
C LEU A 62 5.46 -11.64 10.37
N GLY A 63 4.77 -12.76 10.64
CA GLY A 63 4.06 -13.56 9.65
C GLY A 63 2.83 -12.87 9.05
N GLN A 64 2.32 -11.81 9.70
CA GLN A 64 1.13 -11.09 9.26
C GLN A 64 1.48 -9.67 8.81
N MET A 65 0.86 -9.23 7.70
CA MET A 65 1.02 -7.88 7.14
C MET A 65 0.84 -6.77 8.17
N MET A 66 -0.14 -6.90 9.08
CA MET A 66 -0.41 -5.90 10.12
C MET A 66 0.79 -5.71 11.08
N HIS A 67 1.45 -6.79 11.48
CA HIS A 67 2.62 -6.74 12.35
C HIS A 67 3.84 -6.14 11.63
N ARG A 68 4.01 -6.46 10.34
CA ARG A 68 5.01 -5.83 9.48
C ARG A 68 4.79 -4.33 9.37
N ALA A 69 3.53 -3.92 9.15
CA ALA A 69 3.17 -2.51 9.10
C ALA A 69 3.46 -1.78 10.42
N GLN A 70 3.15 -2.40 11.57
CA GLN A 70 3.47 -1.84 12.88
C GLN A 70 4.98 -1.68 13.08
N LEU A 71 5.76 -2.72 12.75
CA LEU A 71 7.22 -2.65 12.88
C LEU A 71 7.80 -1.57 11.97
N GLY A 72 7.37 -1.48 10.72
CA GLY A 72 7.82 -0.44 9.80
C GLY A 72 7.54 0.98 10.32
N TYR A 73 6.37 1.20 10.91
CA TYR A 73 6.05 2.47 11.54
C TYR A 73 6.94 2.78 12.76
N LEU A 74 7.20 1.78 13.62
CA LEU A 74 8.09 1.93 14.79
C LEU A 74 9.56 2.15 14.40
N LEU A 75 9.97 1.67 13.24
CA LEU A 75 11.29 1.92 12.65
C LEU A 75 11.34 3.23 11.85
N GLU A 76 10.29 4.04 11.89
CA GLU A 76 10.18 5.33 11.19
C GLU A 76 10.38 5.22 9.66
N LEU A 77 10.05 4.06 9.06
CA LEU A 77 10.16 3.85 7.61
C LEU A 77 9.12 4.64 6.82
N TYR A 78 8.08 5.08 7.46
CA TYR A 78 7.02 5.89 6.91
C TYR A 78 6.23 6.56 8.03
N ASP A 79 5.52 7.61 7.67
CA ASP A 79 4.70 8.38 8.60
C ASP A 79 3.40 7.68 9.00
N LYS A 80 2.63 8.35 9.85
CA LYS A 80 1.34 7.85 10.35
C LYS A 80 0.29 7.71 9.25
N ASP A 81 0.32 8.56 8.23
CA ASP A 81 -0.66 8.52 7.15
C ASP A 81 -0.41 7.33 6.22
N ALA A 82 0.86 7.03 5.90
CA ALA A 82 1.24 5.82 5.18
C ALA A 82 0.92 4.57 6.00
N TYR A 83 1.24 4.53 7.30
CA TYR A 83 0.87 3.43 8.19
C TYR A 83 -0.63 3.15 8.17
N ASN A 84 -1.47 4.17 8.37
CA ASN A 84 -2.92 4.03 8.35
C ASN A 84 -3.44 3.55 6.99
N THR A 85 -2.83 4.00 5.89
CA THR A 85 -3.16 3.55 4.54
C THR A 85 -2.85 2.07 4.35
N ILE A 86 -1.69 1.60 4.82
CA ILE A 86 -1.33 0.17 4.79
C ILE A 86 -2.37 -0.66 5.55
N ILE A 87 -2.78 -0.20 6.74
CA ILE A 87 -3.80 -0.88 7.56
C ILE A 87 -5.15 -0.97 6.85
N ASP A 88 -5.60 0.11 6.20
CA ASP A 88 -6.87 0.11 5.48
C ASP A 88 -6.82 -0.79 4.23
N ILE A 89 -5.71 -0.78 3.48
CA ILE A 89 -5.49 -1.71 2.36
C ILE A 89 -5.50 -3.16 2.85
N ALA A 90 -4.85 -3.47 3.98
CA ALA A 90 -4.87 -4.80 4.58
C ALA A 90 -6.29 -5.25 4.97
N ARG A 91 -7.10 -4.35 5.55
CA ARG A 91 -8.51 -4.61 5.88
C ARG A 91 -9.35 -4.87 4.64
N ILE A 92 -9.23 -4.05 3.60
CA ILE A 92 -9.92 -4.22 2.32
C ILE A 92 -9.53 -5.56 1.70
N ARG A 93 -8.24 -5.85 1.60
CA ARG A 93 -7.73 -7.14 1.08
C ARG A 93 -8.34 -8.33 1.84
N ASN A 94 -8.40 -8.27 3.16
CA ASN A 94 -8.96 -9.35 3.97
C ASN A 94 -10.47 -9.53 3.76
N LEU A 95 -11.22 -8.43 3.61
CA LEU A 95 -12.63 -8.49 3.25
C LEU A 95 -12.85 -9.21 1.91
N PHE A 96 -12.09 -8.84 0.89
CA PHE A 96 -12.17 -9.49 -0.43
C PHE A 96 -11.70 -10.94 -0.42
N ALA A 97 -10.74 -11.32 0.44
CA ALA A 97 -10.29 -12.69 0.59
C ALA A 97 -11.39 -13.60 1.17
N HIS A 98 -12.18 -13.10 2.12
CA HIS A 98 -13.18 -13.88 2.84
C HIS A 98 -14.61 -13.80 2.25
N HIS A 99 -14.91 -12.84 1.39
CA HIS A 99 -16.25 -12.62 0.81
C HIS A 99 -16.21 -12.71 -0.72
N LEU A 100 -16.68 -13.85 -1.28
CA LEU A 100 -16.56 -14.16 -2.70
C LEU A 100 -17.34 -13.19 -3.60
N SER A 101 -18.49 -12.69 -3.15
CA SER A 101 -19.40 -11.79 -3.91
C SER A 101 -19.09 -10.32 -3.73
N LEU A 102 -18.05 -9.96 -2.96
CA LEU A 102 -17.72 -8.57 -2.70
C LEU A 102 -17.09 -7.92 -3.94
N ASN A 103 -17.52 -6.71 -4.25
CA ASN A 103 -16.89 -5.78 -5.20
C ASN A 103 -16.71 -4.41 -4.56
N PHE A 104 -15.97 -3.50 -5.18
CA PHE A 104 -15.72 -2.18 -4.61
C PHE A 104 -16.97 -1.32 -4.41
N ASN A 105 -18.05 -1.58 -5.17
CA ASN A 105 -19.31 -0.86 -5.05
C ASN A 105 -20.28 -1.48 -4.02
N SER A 106 -19.89 -2.58 -3.36
CA SER A 106 -20.73 -3.25 -2.37
C SER A 106 -21.00 -2.35 -1.15
N ASN A 107 -22.25 -2.43 -0.63
CA ASN A 107 -22.67 -1.71 0.57
C ASN A 107 -22.29 -2.46 1.87
N ASN A 108 -21.08 -2.97 1.93
CA ASN A 108 -20.53 -3.58 3.13
C ASN A 108 -20.02 -2.50 4.09
N LYS A 109 -20.52 -2.47 5.32
CA LYS A 109 -20.20 -1.43 6.31
C LYS A 109 -18.68 -1.28 6.55
N LYS A 110 -17.97 -2.39 6.77
CA LYS A 110 -16.51 -2.37 7.01
C LYS A 110 -15.74 -1.88 5.79
N LEU A 111 -16.18 -2.24 4.59
CA LEU A 111 -15.60 -1.76 3.34
C LEU A 111 -15.81 -0.25 3.19
N MET A 112 -17.00 0.24 3.47
CA MET A 112 -17.32 1.67 3.40
C MET A 112 -16.52 2.49 4.42
N GLU A 113 -16.35 1.99 5.64
CA GLU A 113 -15.51 2.61 6.67
C GLU A 113 -14.06 2.75 6.21
N ALA A 114 -13.45 1.68 5.68
CA ALA A 114 -12.09 1.71 5.18
C ALA A 114 -11.92 2.72 4.01
N PHE A 115 -12.87 2.77 3.08
CA PHE A 115 -12.84 3.74 1.98
C PHE A 115 -13.08 5.18 2.43
N SER A 116 -13.89 5.41 3.44
CA SER A 116 -14.08 6.75 4.02
C SER A 116 -12.76 7.29 4.57
N THR A 117 -11.97 6.45 5.25
CA THR A 117 -10.65 6.82 5.78
C THR A 117 -9.64 7.09 4.66
N LEU A 118 -9.62 6.27 3.61
CA LEU A 118 -8.77 6.49 2.43
C LEU A 118 -9.09 7.81 1.72
N LYS A 119 -10.38 8.11 1.50
CA LYS A 119 -10.82 9.36 0.87
C LYS A 119 -10.39 10.59 1.66
N TYR A 120 -10.47 10.53 2.99
CA TYR A 120 -10.02 11.63 3.85
C TYR A 120 -8.51 11.91 3.70
N ARG A 121 -7.67 10.87 3.63
CA ARG A 121 -6.23 11.03 3.42
C ARG A 121 -5.90 11.62 2.06
N THR A 122 -6.57 11.19 1.00
CA THR A 122 -6.41 11.78 -0.34
C THR A 122 -6.65 13.29 -0.33
N MET A 123 -7.68 13.75 0.38
CA MET A 123 -7.96 15.17 0.52
C MET A 123 -6.84 15.94 1.24
N LYS A 124 -6.22 15.32 2.26
CA LYS A 124 -5.08 15.94 2.96
C LYS A 124 -3.85 16.10 2.08
N GLU A 125 -3.55 15.09 1.28
CA GLU A 125 -2.35 15.07 0.41
C GLU A 125 -2.45 16.05 -0.75
N THR A 126 -3.65 16.28 -1.30
CA THR A 126 -3.87 17.29 -2.32
C THR A 126 -3.54 18.72 -1.84
N PHE A 127 -3.59 18.99 -0.55
CA PHE A 127 -3.19 20.28 0.03
C PHE A 127 -1.67 20.45 0.21
N HIS A 128 -0.89 19.36 0.18
CA HIS A 128 0.57 19.41 0.34
C HIS A 128 1.34 19.32 -0.97
N PHE A 129 0.71 18.94 -2.08
CA PHE A 129 1.35 18.85 -3.38
C PHE A 129 1.12 20.14 -4.18
N ASP A 130 2.15 20.98 -4.14
CA ASP A 130 2.50 22.05 -5.08
C ASP A 130 1.42 23.09 -5.44
N GLU A 131 1.66 24.32 -4.99
CA GLU A 131 0.88 25.52 -5.35
C GLU A 131 0.90 25.84 -6.86
N GLN A 132 1.67 25.12 -7.70
CA GLN A 132 1.84 25.40 -9.13
C GLN A 132 1.05 24.51 -10.09
N SER A 133 0.43 23.39 -9.67
CA SER A 133 -0.33 22.53 -10.57
C SER A 133 -1.82 22.46 -10.27
N ASN A 134 -2.57 23.42 -10.77
CA ASN A 134 -4.05 23.40 -10.76
C ASN A 134 -4.65 22.11 -11.38
N GLU A 135 -3.94 21.44 -12.30
CA GLU A 135 -4.37 20.18 -12.91
C GLU A 135 -4.28 18.98 -11.99
N CYS A 136 -3.34 18.95 -11.04
CA CYS A 136 -3.24 17.85 -10.07
C CYS A 136 -4.36 17.89 -9.03
N ARG A 137 -4.77 19.07 -8.58
CA ARG A 137 -5.90 19.26 -7.64
C ARG A 137 -7.21 18.71 -8.22
N SER A 138 -7.53 19.04 -9.46
CA SER A 138 -8.79 18.61 -10.10
C SER A 138 -8.86 17.11 -10.32
N LYS A 139 -7.73 16.42 -10.54
CA LYS A 139 -7.69 14.99 -10.83
C LYS A 139 -7.94 14.13 -9.59
N TYR A 140 -7.50 14.56 -8.41
CA TYR A 140 -7.73 13.82 -7.15
C TYR A 140 -9.08 14.16 -6.49
N GLU A 141 -9.57 15.36 -6.63
CA GLU A 141 -10.93 15.73 -6.18
C GLU A 141 -12.03 14.97 -6.93
N SER A 142 -11.75 14.46 -8.13
CA SER A 142 -12.70 13.72 -8.96
C SER A 142 -12.68 12.20 -8.76
N ILE A 143 -11.80 11.61 -7.92
CA ILE A 143 -11.82 10.17 -7.66
C ILE A 143 -13.05 9.82 -6.82
N THR A 144 -14.15 9.51 -7.49
CA THR A 144 -15.40 9.04 -6.88
C THR A 144 -15.47 7.52 -6.82
N GLU A 145 -14.69 6.83 -7.66
CA GLU A 145 -14.72 5.38 -7.78
C GLU A 145 -13.76 4.74 -6.74
N ARG A 146 -14.29 3.84 -5.92
CA ARG A 146 -13.54 3.17 -4.86
C ARG A 146 -12.37 2.33 -5.38
N ARG A 147 -12.52 1.77 -6.59
CA ARG A 147 -11.45 1.03 -7.25
C ARG A 147 -10.24 1.92 -7.53
N GLU A 148 -10.46 3.09 -8.12
CA GLU A 148 -9.40 4.05 -8.43
C GLU A 148 -8.78 4.62 -7.15
N LEU A 149 -9.60 4.86 -6.12
CA LEU A 149 -9.13 5.29 -4.81
C LEU A 149 -8.19 4.24 -4.18
N PHE A 150 -8.56 2.96 -4.24
CA PHE A 150 -7.72 1.86 -3.76
C PHE A 150 -6.39 1.79 -4.53
N LEU A 151 -6.43 1.83 -5.85
CA LEU A 151 -5.25 1.76 -6.71
C LEU A 151 -4.31 2.95 -6.50
N SER A 152 -4.85 4.16 -6.36
CA SER A 152 -4.03 5.36 -6.11
C SER A 152 -3.27 5.27 -4.78
N HIS A 153 -3.94 4.83 -3.71
CA HIS A 153 -3.31 4.66 -2.40
C HIS A 153 -2.32 3.48 -2.37
N LEU A 154 -2.63 2.40 -3.07
CA LEU A 154 -1.71 1.27 -3.23
C LEU A 154 -0.41 1.71 -3.90
N ARG A 155 -0.50 2.44 -5.01
CA ARG A 155 0.68 3.00 -5.70
C ARG A 155 1.48 3.93 -4.81
N TRP A 156 0.79 4.85 -4.16
CA TRP A 156 1.43 5.83 -3.28
C TRP A 156 2.21 5.14 -2.15
N VAL A 157 1.56 4.27 -1.38
CA VAL A 157 2.21 3.64 -0.23
C VAL A 157 3.37 2.71 -0.64
N ILE A 158 3.26 2.00 -1.76
CA ILE A 158 4.37 1.21 -2.32
C ILE A 158 5.54 2.13 -2.70
N SER A 159 5.27 3.29 -3.31
CA SER A 159 6.32 4.25 -3.65
C SER A 159 7.03 4.81 -2.42
N VAL A 160 6.30 5.08 -1.34
CA VAL A 160 6.87 5.51 -0.05
C VAL A 160 7.81 4.44 0.52
N ILE A 161 7.36 3.18 0.60
CA ILE A 161 8.16 2.07 1.14
C ILE A 161 9.45 1.86 0.33
N ILE A 162 9.37 1.90 -1.00
CA ILE A 162 10.53 1.70 -1.88
C ILE A 162 11.52 2.87 -1.76
N ARG A 163 11.01 4.12 -1.72
CA ARG A 163 11.86 5.31 -1.58
C ARG A 163 12.68 5.27 -0.30
N GLU A 164 12.06 4.97 0.82
CA GLU A 164 12.75 4.90 2.11
C GLU A 164 13.75 3.72 2.15
N GLY A 165 13.46 2.60 1.48
CA GLY A 165 14.42 1.51 1.26
C GLY A 165 15.67 1.99 0.52
N TYR A 166 15.49 2.76 -0.54
CA TYR A 166 16.58 3.28 -1.36
C TYR A 166 17.46 4.30 -0.60
N LEU A 167 16.85 5.22 0.14
CA LEU A 167 17.57 6.22 0.96
C LEU A 167 18.45 5.53 2.01
N HIS A 168 17.91 4.53 2.71
CA HIS A 168 18.69 3.77 3.70
C HIS A 168 19.92 3.06 3.11
N GLN A 169 19.85 2.55 1.88
CA GLN A 169 20.99 1.94 1.19
C GLN A 169 22.09 2.95 0.83
N LEU A 170 21.72 4.22 0.60
CA LEU A 170 22.69 5.29 0.33
C LEU A 170 23.42 5.73 1.61
N ASP A 171 22.73 5.81 2.74
CA ASP A 171 23.31 6.21 4.03
C ASP A 171 24.17 5.11 4.67
N SER A 172 24.07 3.87 4.19
CA SER A 172 24.82 2.71 4.72
C SER A 172 26.15 2.45 3.99
N LYS A 173 26.51 3.29 3.00
CA LYS A 173 27.78 3.24 2.23
C LYS A 173 28.70 4.36 2.65
#